data_865454458457e19999edfbf5d712f380
#
_entry.id   865454458457e19999edfbf5d712f380
#
_cell.length_a   1.000
_cell.length_b   1.000
_cell.length_c   1.000
_cell.angle_alpha   90.00
_cell.angle_beta   90.00
_cell.angle_gamma   90.00
#
_symmetry.space_group_name_H-M   'P 1'
#
loop_
_entity.id
_entity.type
_entity.pdbx_description
1 polymer ?
#
loop_
_entity_poly.entity_id
_entity_poly.type
_entity_poly.pdbx_seq_one_letter_code
_entity_poly.pdbx_strand_id
1 'polypeptide(L)' 'MKASELIKKLQEEIQTNGDNEIIIAANRHSYRDAKLVTKDKLTTLALFDKIAD' A
#
# COMPACT_ATOMS: atom_id res chain seq x y z
N MET A 1 -10.79 -1.49 3.70
CA MET A 1 -10.31 -2.22 2.48
C MET A 1 -10.38 -3.71 2.72
N LYS A 2 -10.68 -4.48 1.71
CA LYS A 2 -10.68 -5.93 1.82
C LYS A 2 -9.30 -6.50 1.57
N ALA A 3 -9.03 -7.67 2.14
CA ALA A 3 -7.74 -8.34 1.94
C ALA A 3 -7.46 -8.60 0.45
N SER A 4 -8.46 -8.98 -0.31
CA SER A 4 -8.33 -9.20 -1.74
C SER A 4 -7.94 -7.93 -2.50
N GLU A 5 -8.40 -6.79 -2.06
CA GLU A 5 -8.02 -5.51 -2.65
C GLU A 5 -6.54 -5.20 -2.41
N LEU A 6 -6.07 -5.48 -1.21
CA LEU A 6 -4.65 -5.29 -0.87
C LEU A 6 -3.75 -6.24 -1.67
N ILE A 7 -4.15 -7.48 -1.79
CA ILE A 7 -3.41 -8.47 -2.59
C ILE A 7 -3.28 -7.98 -4.03
N LYS A 8 -4.38 -7.50 -4.61
CA LYS A 8 -4.38 -6.99 -5.97
C LYS A 8 -3.45 -5.79 -6.15
N LYS A 9 -3.48 -4.84 -5.20
CA LYS A 9 -2.60 -3.68 -5.23
C LYS A 9 -1.13 -4.08 -5.18
N LEU A 10 -0.79 -5.03 -4.33
CA LEU A 10 0.58 -5.54 -4.21
C LEU A 10 1.03 -6.25 -5.49
N GLN A 11 0.17 -7.06 -6.08
CA GLN A 11 0.48 -7.74 -7.34
C GLN A 11 0.74 -6.74 -8.47
N GLU A 12 -0.07 -5.71 -8.57
CA GLU A 12 0.10 -4.66 -9.58
C GLU A 12 1.42 -3.92 -9.37
N GLU A 13 1.77 -3.64 -8.12
CA GLU A 13 3.01 -2.96 -7.79
C GLU A 13 4.23 -3.80 -8.18
N ILE A 14 4.19 -5.09 -7.89
CA ILE A 14 5.26 -6.02 -8.27
C ILE A 14 5.43 -6.06 -9.79
N GLN A 15 4.34 -6.11 -10.53
CA GLN A 15 4.40 -6.13 -11.99
C GLN A 15 4.95 -4.85 -12.59
N THR A 16 4.66 -3.71 -11.97
CA THR A 16 5.06 -2.41 -12.48
C THR A 16 6.48 -2.03 -12.06
N ASN A 17 6.83 -2.27 -10.80
CA ASN A 17 8.07 -1.76 -10.21
C ASN A 17 9.01 -2.85 -9.70
N GLY A 18 8.61 -4.13 -9.79
CA GLY A 18 9.40 -5.25 -9.29
C GLY A 18 9.06 -5.62 -7.86
N ASP A 19 9.60 -6.73 -7.42
CA ASP A 19 9.39 -7.24 -6.07
C ASP A 19 10.42 -6.62 -5.13
N ASN A 20 10.09 -5.46 -4.60
CA ASN A 20 11.00 -4.65 -3.81
C ASN A 20 10.74 -4.78 -2.32
N GLU A 21 11.71 -4.36 -1.52
CA GLU A 21 11.51 -4.22 -0.08
C GLU A 21 10.34 -3.32 0.20
N ILE A 22 9.57 -3.65 1.23
CA ILE A 22 8.40 -2.88 1.60
C ILE A 22 8.53 -2.34 3.03
N ILE A 23 8.16 -1.08 3.21
CA ILE A 23 8.01 -0.47 4.52
C ILE A 23 6.56 -0.03 4.71
N ILE A 24 6.12 -0.02 5.94
CA ILE A 24 4.75 0.35 6.27
C ILE A 24 4.77 1.69 7.00
N ALA A 25 4.06 2.66 6.44
CA ALA A 25 3.87 3.96 7.05
C ALA A 25 2.44 4.03 7.57
N ALA A 26 2.27 4.00 8.89
CA ALA A 26 0.97 3.98 9.52
C ALA A 26 1.03 4.74 10.84
N ASN A 27 0.00 5.53 11.12
CA ASN A 27 -0.04 6.33 12.33
C ASN A 27 -1.38 6.25 13.08
N ARG A 28 -2.22 5.29 12.74
CA ARG A 28 -3.54 5.10 13.35
C ARG A 28 -3.81 3.62 13.60
N HIS A 29 -4.85 3.34 14.35
CA HIS A 29 -5.23 1.97 14.71
C HIS A 29 -6.16 1.30 13.70
N SER A 30 -6.84 2.09 12.90
CA SER A 30 -7.87 1.59 11.98
C SER A 30 -7.67 2.21 10.62
N TYR A 31 -7.55 1.38 9.60
CA TYR A 31 -7.28 1.87 8.24
C TYR A 31 -8.30 1.31 7.26
N ARG A 32 -8.79 2.16 6.39
CA ARG A 32 -9.78 1.78 5.38
C ARG A 32 -9.20 1.77 3.98
N ASP A 33 -8.04 2.35 3.81
CA ASP A 33 -7.42 2.45 2.50
C ASP A 33 -5.91 2.36 2.60
N ALA A 34 -5.29 2.02 1.49
CA ALA A 34 -3.85 1.88 1.39
C ALA A 34 -3.37 2.39 0.03
N LYS A 35 -2.18 2.94 0.04
CA LYS A 35 -1.53 3.41 -1.18
C LYS A 35 -0.11 2.88 -1.22
N LEU A 36 0.33 2.43 -2.38
CA LEU A 36 1.68 1.95 -2.59
C LEU A 36 2.45 2.94 -3.46
N VAL A 37 3.61 3.32 -2.99
CA VAL A 37 4.51 4.22 -3.72
C VAL A 37 5.90 3.61 -3.72
N THR A 38 6.48 3.45 -4.90
CA THR A 38 7.81 2.87 -5.05
C THR A 38 8.79 3.96 -5.51
N LYS A 39 9.90 4.04 -4.80
CA LYS A 39 11.00 4.92 -5.15
C LYS A 39 12.32 4.26 -4.78
N ASP A 40 13.27 4.23 -5.70
CA ASP A 40 14.61 3.69 -5.49
C ASP A 40 14.60 2.25 -4.95
N LYS A 41 13.79 1.41 -5.54
CA LYS A 41 13.63 0.00 -5.18
C LYS A 41 13.10 -0.21 -3.76
N LEU A 42 12.43 0.79 -3.20
CA LEU A 42 11.76 0.69 -1.92
C LEU A 42 10.29 1.03 -2.11
N THR A 43 9.42 0.13 -1.68
CA THR A 43 7.98 0.34 -1.75
C THR A 43 7.47 0.75 -0.37
N THR A 44 6.75 1.85 -0.32
CA THR A 44 6.09 2.31 0.90
C THR A 44 4.61 1.96 0.82
N LEU A 45 4.13 1.21 1.80
CA LEU A 45 2.70 0.98 2.00
C LEU A 45 2.18 2.01 2.99
N ALA A 46 1.48 3.00 2.49
CA ALA A 46 0.88 4.04 3.32
C ALA A 46 -0.56 3.63 3.65
N LEU A 47 -0.84 3.50 4.93
CA LEU A 47 -2.18 3.17 5.44
C LEU A 47 -2.82 4.43 5.99
N PHE A 48 -4.05 4.67 5.63
CA PHE A 48 -4.76 5.86 6.04
C PHE A 48 -6.26 5.64 6.11
N ASP A 49 -6.94 6.48 6.87
CA ASP A 49 -8.39 6.50 6.88
C ASP A 49 -8.88 7.31 5.69
N LYS A 50 -9.67 6.66 4.86
CA LYS A 50 -10.32 7.38 3.79
C LYS A 50 -11.47 8.18 4.36
N ILE A 51 -11.36 9.49 4.30
CA ILE A 51 -12.46 10.38 4.68
C ILE A 51 -13.40 10.44 3.50
N ALA A 52 -14.62 9.99 3.72
CA ALA A 52 -15.65 10.09 2.71
C ALA A 52 -16.15 11.54 2.68
N ASP A 53 -15.94 12.16 1.60
CA ASP A 53 -16.47 13.52 1.38
C ASP A 53 -17.79 13.45 0.64
#